data_14c5eeeed993e0254f4cbed0f10bad52
#
_entry.id   14c5eeeed993e0254f4cbed0f10bad52
#
_cell.length_a   1.000
_cell.length_b   1.000
_cell.length_c   1.000
_cell.angle_alpha   90.00
_cell.angle_beta   90.00
_cell.angle_gamma   90.00
#
_symmetry.space_group_name_H-M   'P 1'
#
loop_
_entity.id
_entity.type
_entity.pdbx_description
1 polymer ?
#
loop_
_entity_poly.entity_id
_entity_poly.type
_entity_poly.pdbx_seq_one_letter_code
_entity_poly.pdbx_strand_id
1 'polypeptide(L)'
;DYVALGHIHKPMKVGKDTIRYCGTPYPYSVEEGTQQKGVILAELGAKGEKIITSVLPLNPWHRVREIKGTFAQICGQACDDYVRVVLQGKEEESSTEVSEKLHLSFPHLLEIRREQKEERKSTDSQDIEPARDPMEMCRLFLGEIDEEEESILQDVINTVKGV
;
A
#
# COMPACT_ATOMS: atom_id res chain seq x y z
N ASP A 1 16.53 -29.36 -8.50
CA ASP A 1 17.17 -28.04 -8.43
C ASP A 1 16.32 -27.11 -7.57
N TYR A 2 16.97 -26.20 -6.84
CA TYR A 2 16.32 -25.13 -6.08
C TYR A 2 16.55 -23.78 -6.76
N VAL A 3 15.51 -22.97 -6.89
CA VAL A 3 15.56 -21.62 -7.47
C VAL A 3 15.13 -20.60 -6.40
N ALA A 4 16.09 -19.80 -5.95
CA ALA A 4 15.84 -18.67 -5.07
C ALA A 4 15.53 -17.42 -5.91
N LEU A 5 14.31 -16.90 -5.77
CA LEU A 5 13.85 -15.71 -6.47
C LEU A 5 13.90 -14.49 -5.54
N GLY A 6 14.31 -13.35 -6.08
CA GLY A 6 14.34 -12.05 -5.42
C GLY A 6 13.29 -11.09 -5.97
N HIS A 7 13.33 -9.82 -5.54
CA HIS A 7 12.46 -8.72 -5.96
C HIS A 7 11.07 -8.68 -5.29
N ILE A 8 10.34 -9.78 -5.19
CA ILE A 8 9.02 -9.78 -4.56
C ILE A 8 9.16 -9.82 -3.04
N HIS A 9 8.57 -8.85 -2.34
CA HIS A 9 8.67 -8.71 -0.88
C HIS A 9 7.83 -9.72 -0.11
N LYS A 10 6.81 -10.29 -0.73
CA LYS A 10 5.93 -11.29 -0.12
C LYS A 10 6.52 -12.69 -0.30
N PRO A 11 6.67 -13.48 0.78
CA PRO A 11 7.06 -14.88 0.67
C PRO A 11 6.02 -15.68 -0.13
N MET A 12 6.45 -16.34 -1.20
CA MET A 12 5.54 -17.15 -2.02
C MET A 12 6.29 -18.18 -2.86
N LYS A 13 5.58 -19.25 -3.25
CA LYS A 13 6.07 -20.25 -4.18
C LYS A 13 5.54 -20.01 -5.60
N VAL A 14 6.32 -20.41 -6.60
CA VAL A 14 5.94 -20.34 -8.01
C VAL A 14 5.84 -21.75 -8.57
N GLY A 15 4.64 -22.29 -8.58
CA GLY A 15 4.35 -23.64 -9.03
C GLY A 15 4.86 -24.72 -8.08
N LYS A 16 6.19 -24.90 -7.98
CA LYS A 16 6.86 -25.92 -7.15
C LYS A 16 7.39 -25.33 -5.85
N ASP A 17 7.49 -26.15 -4.79
CA ASP A 17 8.06 -25.72 -3.50
C ASP A 17 9.54 -25.36 -3.58
N THR A 18 10.24 -25.84 -4.59
CA THR A 18 11.65 -25.58 -4.85
C THR A 18 11.91 -24.31 -5.69
N ILE A 19 10.86 -23.57 -6.10
CA ILE A 19 10.95 -22.28 -6.82
C ILE A 19 10.22 -21.25 -5.97
N ARG A 20 10.96 -20.40 -5.26
CA ARG A 20 10.36 -19.55 -4.23
C ARG A 20 10.94 -18.14 -4.18
N TYR A 21 10.06 -17.20 -3.85
CA TYR A 21 10.44 -15.91 -3.26
C TYR A 21 10.53 -16.08 -1.75
N CYS A 22 11.66 -15.74 -1.17
CA CYS A 22 11.82 -15.67 0.28
C CYS A 22 11.04 -14.48 0.87
N GLY A 23 10.87 -13.44 0.10
CA GLY A 23 10.38 -12.16 0.55
C GLY A 23 11.50 -11.33 1.23
N THR A 24 11.10 -10.25 1.87
CA THR A 24 12.02 -9.41 2.67
C THR A 24 12.04 -9.88 4.12
N PRO A 25 13.19 -9.79 4.82
CA PRO A 25 13.28 -10.18 6.21
C PRO A 25 12.49 -9.28 7.16
N TYR A 26 12.18 -8.05 6.70
CA TYR A 26 11.45 -7.03 7.43
C TYR A 26 10.39 -6.37 6.54
N PRO A 27 9.24 -5.89 7.06
CA PRO A 27 8.29 -5.10 6.30
C PRO A 27 8.90 -3.75 5.86
N TYR A 28 8.77 -3.41 4.58
CA TYR A 28 9.21 -2.12 4.03
C TYR A 28 8.06 -1.12 3.87
N SER A 29 6.84 -1.57 4.09
CA SER A 29 5.65 -0.72 4.14
C SER A 29 4.71 -1.17 5.24
N VAL A 30 3.77 -0.29 5.60
CA VAL A 30 2.75 -0.62 6.62
C VAL A 30 1.82 -1.72 6.13
N GLU A 31 1.55 -1.77 4.83
CA GLU A 31 0.74 -2.80 4.17
C GLU A 31 1.37 -4.20 4.32
N GLU A 32 2.70 -4.26 4.39
CA GLU A 32 3.42 -5.51 4.62
C GLU A 32 3.45 -5.95 6.09
N GLY A 33 3.06 -5.08 7.00
CA GLY A 33 3.12 -5.34 8.45
C GLY A 33 2.30 -6.54 8.91
N THR A 34 1.30 -6.95 8.13
CA THR A 34 0.49 -8.14 8.39
C THR A 34 1.09 -9.44 7.84
N GLN A 35 2.16 -9.35 7.03
CA GLN A 35 2.80 -10.52 6.42
C GLN A 35 3.75 -11.19 7.41
N GLN A 36 3.67 -12.52 7.53
CA GLN A 36 4.68 -13.26 8.26
C GLN A 36 5.97 -13.26 7.45
N LYS A 37 6.97 -12.56 7.95
CA LYS A 37 8.32 -12.55 7.36
C LYS A 37 9.13 -13.75 7.84
N GLY A 38 10.10 -14.17 7.02
CA GLY A 38 10.91 -15.36 7.33
C GLY A 38 12.05 -15.55 6.35
N VAL A 39 12.83 -16.59 6.59
CA VAL A 39 13.86 -17.08 5.66
C VAL A 39 13.53 -18.50 5.22
N ILE A 40 13.99 -18.86 4.04
CA ILE A 40 13.85 -20.21 3.51
C ILE A 40 15.13 -21.00 3.80
N LEU A 41 14.99 -22.08 4.55
CA LEU A 41 16.03 -23.09 4.67
C LEU A 41 15.80 -24.16 3.61
N ALA A 42 16.76 -24.35 2.71
CA ALA A 42 16.73 -25.38 1.69
C ALA A 42 17.84 -26.40 1.96
N GLU A 43 17.47 -27.64 2.22
CA GLU A 43 18.40 -28.74 2.44
C GLU A 43 18.60 -29.49 1.11
N LEU A 44 19.84 -29.46 0.61
CA LEU A 44 20.23 -30.08 -0.65
C LEU A 44 21.01 -31.36 -0.33
N GLY A 45 20.46 -32.51 -0.74
CA GLY A 45 21.12 -33.80 -0.66
C GLY A 45 21.96 -34.14 -1.90
N ALA A 46 22.25 -35.42 -2.11
CA ALA A 46 22.94 -35.91 -3.29
C ALA A 46 22.10 -35.68 -4.56
N LYS A 47 22.76 -35.75 -5.73
CA LYS A 47 22.10 -35.57 -7.04
C LYS A 47 20.96 -36.59 -7.20
N GLY A 48 19.74 -36.06 -7.40
CA GLY A 48 18.52 -36.87 -7.55
C GLY A 48 17.71 -37.02 -6.26
N GLU A 49 18.23 -36.62 -5.13
CA GLU A 49 17.45 -36.60 -3.89
C GLU A 49 16.47 -35.42 -3.85
N LYS A 50 15.40 -35.61 -3.06
CA LYS A 50 14.37 -34.59 -2.87
C LYS A 50 14.93 -33.44 -2.02
N ILE A 51 14.77 -32.23 -2.53
CA ILE A 51 15.11 -31.02 -1.76
C ILE A 51 14.02 -30.78 -0.71
N ILE A 52 14.44 -30.56 0.51
CA ILE A 52 13.55 -30.24 1.63
C ILE A 52 13.63 -28.72 1.85
N THR A 53 12.46 -28.05 1.89
CA THR A 53 12.38 -26.63 2.17
C THR A 53 11.55 -26.37 3.41
N SER A 54 12.05 -25.55 4.31
CA SER A 54 11.32 -25.08 5.49
C SER A 54 11.37 -23.56 5.59
N VAL A 55 10.33 -22.99 6.19
CA VAL A 55 10.25 -21.54 6.45
C VAL A 55 10.60 -21.32 7.92
N LEU A 56 11.64 -20.56 8.18
CA LEU A 56 11.99 -20.11 9.52
C LEU A 56 11.39 -18.71 9.72
N PRO A 57 10.36 -18.56 10.58
CA PRO A 57 9.72 -17.27 10.80
C PRO A 57 10.67 -16.30 11.48
N LEU A 58 10.65 -15.04 11.05
CA LEU A 58 11.35 -13.95 11.70
C LEU A 58 10.34 -13.13 12.49
N ASN A 59 10.66 -12.87 13.75
CA ASN A 59 9.90 -11.99 14.62
C ASN A 59 10.66 -10.66 14.73
N PRO A 60 10.14 -9.58 14.18
CA PRO A 60 10.82 -8.28 14.26
C PRO A 60 10.84 -7.77 15.70
N TRP A 61 11.90 -7.06 16.06
CA TRP A 61 12.02 -6.40 17.37
C TRP A 61 10.90 -5.36 17.56
N HIS A 62 10.68 -4.52 16.54
CA HIS A 62 9.56 -3.61 16.43
C HIS A 62 8.67 -4.05 15.26
N ARG A 63 7.38 -4.15 15.48
CA ARG A 63 6.44 -4.47 14.40
C ARG A 63 6.15 -3.22 13.57
N VAL A 64 5.74 -3.41 12.32
CA VAL A 64 5.18 -2.36 11.50
C VAL A 64 3.67 -2.56 11.43
N ARG A 65 2.89 -1.58 11.88
CA ARG A 65 1.42 -1.73 11.94
C ARG A 65 0.67 -0.41 11.79
N GLU A 66 -0.58 -0.52 11.46
CA GLU A 66 -1.52 0.59 11.41
C GLU A 66 -2.44 0.54 12.65
N ILE A 67 -2.63 1.69 13.29
CA ILE A 67 -3.56 1.88 14.42
C ILE A 67 -4.61 2.89 14.00
N LYS A 68 -5.89 2.49 14.03
CA LYS A 68 -7.04 3.32 13.68
C LYS A 68 -7.92 3.58 14.90
N GLY A 69 -8.45 4.76 14.99
CA GLY A 69 -9.44 5.11 16.02
C GLY A 69 -9.50 6.60 16.30
N THR A 70 -10.22 6.97 17.34
CA THR A 70 -10.20 8.33 17.87
C THR A 70 -8.86 8.61 18.55
N PHE A 71 -8.52 9.87 18.70
CA PHE A 71 -7.27 10.29 19.33
C PHE A 71 -7.06 9.63 20.72
N ALA A 72 -8.08 9.65 21.58
CA ALA A 72 -8.01 9.04 22.91
C ALA A 72 -7.77 7.51 22.86
N GLN A 73 -8.43 6.81 21.93
CA GLN A 73 -8.24 5.37 21.73
C GLN A 73 -6.86 5.02 21.25
N ILE A 74 -6.28 5.86 20.41
CA ILE A 74 -4.93 5.66 19.85
C ILE A 74 -3.88 5.92 20.92
N CYS A 75 -3.96 7.02 21.67
CA CYS A 75 -3.02 7.31 22.76
C CYS A 75 -3.02 6.23 23.84
N GLY A 76 -4.15 5.55 24.07
CA GLY A 76 -4.23 4.42 24.99
C GLY A 76 -3.48 3.16 24.53
N GLN A 77 -2.97 3.13 23.29
CA GLN A 77 -2.23 1.99 22.68
C GLN A 77 -0.73 2.28 22.52
N ALA A 78 -0.18 3.20 23.33
CA ALA A 78 1.24 3.56 23.28
C ALA A 78 2.16 2.33 23.19
N CYS A 79 3.13 2.35 22.29
CA CYS A 79 4.04 1.24 22.06
C CYS A 79 5.31 1.69 21.33
N ASP A 80 6.29 0.81 21.28
CA ASP A 80 7.59 1.03 20.64
C ASP A 80 7.66 0.43 19.21
N ASP A 81 6.51 0.17 18.59
CA ASP A 81 6.42 -0.32 17.23
C ASP A 81 6.51 0.83 16.21
N TYR A 82 6.85 0.52 14.96
CA TYR A 82 6.69 1.44 13.84
C TYR A 82 5.22 1.55 13.47
N VAL A 83 4.63 2.74 13.66
CA VAL A 83 3.18 2.91 13.60
C VAL A 83 2.78 3.96 12.57
N ARG A 84 1.82 3.60 11.73
CA ARG A 84 0.95 4.56 11.03
C ARG A 84 -0.31 4.75 11.85
N VAL A 85 -0.62 5.98 12.17
CA VAL A 85 -1.87 6.35 12.86
C VAL A 85 -2.90 6.82 11.85
N VAL A 86 -4.13 6.32 11.96
CA VAL A 86 -5.28 6.79 11.18
C VAL A 86 -6.33 7.33 12.14
N LEU A 87 -6.38 8.66 12.26
CA LEU A 87 -7.32 9.37 13.13
C LEU A 87 -8.72 9.36 12.54
N GLN A 88 -9.69 8.99 13.37
CA GLN A 88 -11.11 8.95 13.05
C GLN A 88 -11.88 9.99 13.87
N GLY A 89 -12.75 10.75 13.21
CA GLY A 89 -13.56 11.76 13.85
C GLY A 89 -12.97 13.17 13.80
N LYS A 90 -13.64 14.09 14.48
CA LYS A 90 -13.17 15.48 14.66
C LYS A 90 -12.49 15.56 16.01
N GLU A 91 -11.27 16.09 16.01
CA GLU A 91 -10.55 16.38 17.23
C GLU A 91 -10.84 17.82 17.65
N GLU A 92 -10.93 18.04 18.96
CA GLU A 92 -11.09 19.38 19.55
C GLU A 92 -9.73 20.10 19.64
N GLU A 93 -8.62 19.33 19.64
CA GLU A 93 -7.26 19.83 19.78
C GLU A 93 -6.69 20.29 18.43
N SER A 94 -5.72 21.19 18.49
CA SER A 94 -5.00 21.65 17.29
C SER A 94 -4.19 20.51 16.66
N SER A 95 -3.96 20.58 15.35
CA SER A 95 -3.14 19.59 14.63
C SER A 95 -1.75 19.42 15.22
N THR A 96 -1.16 20.50 15.77
CA THR A 96 0.17 20.49 16.37
C THR A 96 0.18 19.74 17.69
N GLU A 97 -0.79 20.00 18.59
CA GLU A 97 -0.91 19.31 19.89
C GLU A 97 -1.17 17.82 19.72
N VAL A 98 -2.03 17.46 18.76
CA VAL A 98 -2.28 16.06 18.38
C VAL A 98 -0.99 15.38 17.93
N SER A 99 -0.22 16.03 17.04
CA SER A 99 1.04 15.48 16.54
C SER A 99 2.06 15.28 17.66
N GLU A 100 2.25 16.26 18.53
CA GLU A 100 3.20 16.16 19.66
C GLU A 100 2.85 15.02 20.62
N LYS A 101 1.56 14.90 21.00
CA LYS A 101 1.10 13.82 21.89
C LYS A 101 1.24 12.44 21.24
N LEU A 102 1.02 12.33 19.93
CA LEU A 102 1.22 11.08 19.20
C LEU A 102 2.70 10.68 19.13
N HIS A 103 3.63 11.63 18.92
CA HIS A 103 5.06 11.35 18.95
C HIS A 103 5.54 10.92 20.35
N LEU A 104 4.93 11.43 21.41
CA LEU A 104 5.22 10.95 22.77
C LEU A 104 4.72 9.53 23.03
N SER A 105 3.58 9.17 22.45
CA SER A 105 2.97 7.83 22.59
C SER A 105 3.64 6.78 21.70
N PHE A 106 4.19 7.21 20.56
CA PHE A 106 4.78 6.34 19.54
C PHE A 106 6.13 6.89 19.10
N PRO A 107 7.26 6.51 19.75
CA PRO A 107 8.59 7.00 19.40
C PRO A 107 8.96 6.74 17.93
N HIS A 108 8.41 5.68 17.33
CA HIS A 108 8.61 5.30 15.94
C HIS A 108 7.37 5.57 15.08
N LEU A 109 6.75 6.75 15.26
CA LEU A 109 5.62 7.17 14.43
C LEU A 109 6.08 7.45 12.99
N LEU A 110 5.51 6.70 12.03
CA LEU A 110 5.84 6.81 10.61
C LEU A 110 4.99 7.86 9.90
N GLU A 111 3.68 7.85 10.19
CA GLU A 111 2.73 8.67 9.46
C GLU A 111 1.47 8.91 10.28
N ILE A 112 0.91 10.10 10.17
CA ILE A 112 -0.41 10.45 10.70
C ILE A 112 -1.33 10.69 9.50
N ARG A 113 -2.35 9.84 9.35
CA ARG A 113 -3.44 10.04 8.39
C ARG A 113 -4.71 10.44 9.12
N ARG A 114 -5.54 11.22 8.47
CA ARG A 114 -6.90 11.49 8.90
C ARG A 114 -7.84 10.76 7.96
N GLU A 115 -8.73 9.97 8.51
CA GLU A 115 -9.82 9.40 7.74
C GLU A 115 -10.76 10.56 7.38
N GLN A 116 -10.63 11.06 6.16
CA GLN A 116 -11.67 11.92 5.61
C GLN A 116 -12.92 11.02 5.54
N LYS A 117 -13.91 11.28 6.41
CA LYS A 117 -15.26 10.95 5.99
C LYS A 117 -15.44 11.69 4.68
N GLU A 118 -15.39 10.96 3.57
CA GLU A 118 -16.12 11.38 2.41
C GLU A 118 -17.56 11.58 2.92
N GLU A 119 -17.90 12.81 3.32
CA GLU A 119 -19.24 13.27 3.07
C GLU A 119 -19.34 13.10 1.56
N ARG A 120 -19.81 11.93 1.14
CA ARG A 120 -20.48 11.82 -0.12
C ARG A 120 -21.58 12.88 -0.03
N LYS A 121 -21.23 14.12 -0.41
CA LYS A 121 -22.20 14.94 -1.05
C LYS A 121 -22.70 14.01 -2.13
N SER A 122 -23.90 13.53 -1.95
CA SER A 122 -24.73 13.03 -3.01
C SER A 122 -24.93 14.23 -3.96
N THR A 123 -23.86 14.59 -4.67
CA THR A 123 -24.02 15.10 -6.01
C THR A 123 -24.70 13.92 -6.66
N ASP A 124 -25.98 14.08 -6.97
CA ASP A 124 -26.75 13.17 -7.77
C ASP A 124 -25.78 12.39 -8.65
N SER A 125 -25.67 11.09 -8.38
CA SER A 125 -25.11 10.18 -9.35
C SER A 125 -26.07 10.25 -10.54
N GLN A 126 -25.96 11.30 -11.32
CA GLN A 126 -26.22 11.15 -12.74
C GLN A 126 -25.31 9.99 -13.12
N ASP A 127 -25.94 8.91 -13.48
CA ASP A 127 -25.29 7.76 -14.09
C ASP A 127 -24.30 8.29 -15.12
N ILE A 128 -23.02 8.42 -14.72
CA ILE A 128 -21.96 8.71 -15.66
C ILE A 128 -21.82 7.37 -16.39
N GLU A 129 -22.58 7.23 -17.47
CA GLU A 129 -22.23 6.23 -18.48
C GLU A 129 -20.75 6.44 -18.77
N PRO A 130 -19.92 5.39 -18.71
CA PRO A 130 -18.50 5.55 -18.95
C PRO A 130 -18.33 6.21 -20.32
N ALA A 131 -17.77 7.42 -20.33
CA ALA A 131 -17.55 8.16 -21.56
C ALA A 131 -16.79 7.26 -22.52
N ARG A 132 -17.39 6.91 -23.64
CA ARG A 132 -16.83 5.97 -24.63
C ARG A 132 -15.81 6.65 -25.54
N ASP A 133 -15.86 7.98 -25.61
CA ASP A 133 -14.95 8.78 -26.42
C ASP A 133 -13.82 9.35 -25.56
N PRO A 134 -12.54 9.06 -25.88
CA PRO A 134 -11.38 9.60 -25.18
C PRO A 134 -11.34 11.13 -25.12
N MET A 135 -11.83 11.82 -26.14
CA MET A 135 -11.90 13.28 -26.16
C MET A 135 -12.90 13.81 -25.11
N GLU A 136 -14.04 13.15 -24.98
CA GLU A 136 -15.04 13.49 -23.96
C GLU A 136 -14.48 13.31 -22.55
N MET A 137 -13.71 12.23 -22.32
CA MET A 137 -13.01 12.02 -21.05
C MET A 137 -11.99 13.13 -20.75
N CYS A 138 -11.24 13.57 -21.76
CA CYS A 138 -10.30 14.68 -21.60
C CYS A 138 -11.03 15.98 -21.21
N ARG A 139 -12.14 16.30 -21.85
CA ARG A 139 -12.95 17.48 -21.51
C ARG A 139 -13.52 17.41 -20.08
N LEU A 140 -13.99 16.23 -19.65
CA LEU A 140 -14.46 16.04 -18.28
C LEU A 140 -13.37 16.25 -17.23
N PHE A 141 -12.14 15.87 -17.55
CA PHE A 141 -11.00 15.97 -16.63
C PHE A 141 -10.38 17.38 -16.62
N LEU A 142 -10.19 17.98 -17.79
CA LEU A 142 -9.48 19.26 -17.95
C LEU A 142 -10.42 20.49 -17.83
N GLY A 143 -11.73 20.30 -17.99
CA GLY A 143 -12.71 21.39 -18.03
C GLY A 143 -12.82 22.02 -19.43
N GLU A 144 -12.91 23.35 -19.46
CA GLU A 144 -12.94 24.11 -20.74
C GLU A 144 -11.55 24.05 -21.38
N ILE A 145 -11.49 23.56 -22.61
CA ILE A 145 -10.27 23.46 -23.44
C ILE A 145 -10.45 24.37 -24.66
N ASP A 146 -9.40 25.04 -25.09
CA ASP A 146 -9.40 25.86 -26.27
C ASP A 146 -9.17 25.05 -27.56
N GLU A 147 -9.29 25.70 -28.73
CA GLU A 147 -9.17 25.04 -30.05
C GLU A 147 -7.76 24.46 -30.29
N GLU A 148 -6.71 25.07 -29.74
CA GLU A 148 -5.33 24.63 -29.88
C GLU A 148 -5.08 23.39 -29.00
N GLU A 149 -5.55 23.41 -27.78
CA GLU A 149 -5.50 22.28 -26.85
C GLU A 149 -6.30 21.07 -27.36
N GLU A 150 -7.48 21.33 -27.94
CA GLU A 150 -8.30 20.28 -28.56
C GLU A 150 -7.59 19.61 -29.73
N SER A 151 -6.92 20.39 -30.59
CA SER A 151 -6.12 19.87 -31.69
C SER A 151 -4.98 18.98 -31.22
N ILE A 152 -4.26 19.41 -30.19
CA ILE A 152 -3.15 18.61 -29.59
C ILE A 152 -3.68 17.30 -29.00
N LEU A 153 -4.78 17.36 -28.27
CA LEU A 153 -5.39 16.16 -27.68
C LEU A 153 -5.86 15.18 -28.76
N GLN A 154 -6.44 15.67 -29.85
CA GLN A 154 -6.86 14.83 -30.97
C GLN A 154 -5.67 14.13 -31.64
N ASP A 155 -4.54 14.82 -31.82
CA ASP A 155 -3.32 14.23 -32.39
C ASP A 155 -2.75 13.13 -31.47
N VAL A 156 -2.74 13.37 -30.15
CA VAL A 156 -2.31 12.36 -29.16
C VAL A 156 -3.22 11.14 -29.20
N ILE A 157 -4.54 11.34 -29.19
CA ILE A 157 -5.53 10.25 -29.24
C ILE A 157 -5.37 9.42 -30.52
N ASN A 158 -5.18 10.09 -31.67
CA ASN A 158 -4.95 9.40 -32.94
C ASN A 158 -3.67 8.59 -32.91
N THR A 159 -2.58 9.16 -32.39
CA THR A 159 -1.28 8.47 -32.25
C THR A 159 -1.40 7.21 -31.38
N VAL A 160 -2.12 7.30 -30.25
CA VAL A 160 -2.32 6.16 -29.34
C VAL A 160 -3.23 5.09 -29.97
N LYS A 161 -4.24 5.48 -30.75
CA LYS A 161 -5.14 4.55 -31.45
C LYS A 161 -4.48 3.90 -32.67
N GLY A 162 -3.33 4.42 -33.12
CA GLY A 162 -2.59 3.89 -34.29
C GLY A 162 -3.25 4.23 -35.64
N VAL A 163 -3.95 5.36 -35.69
CA VAL A 163 -4.63 5.88 -36.90
C VAL A 163 -3.88 7.11 -37.41
#